data_ebb469ad81741f526100557248102c13
#
_entry.id   ebb469ad81741f526100557248102c13
#
_cell.length_a   1.000
_cell.length_b   1.000
_cell.length_c   1.000
_cell.angle_alpha   90.00
_cell.angle_beta   90.00
_cell.angle_gamma   90.00
#
_symmetry.space_group_name_H-M   'P 1'
#
loop_
_entity.id
_entity.type
_entity.pdbx_description
1 polymer ?
#
loop_
_entity_poly.entity_id
_entity_poly.type
_entity_poly.pdbx_seq_one_letter_code
_entity_poly.pdbx_strand_id
1 'polypeptide(L)'
;LPKTSQILIEDSTLEARNQALEDNPHGLLNSRDELTATIGDIGRYGSSGELSALLSLRDCTPFTTNRKGEGLKVIKAPFYSWVSGIQPGMLKPAFDNPKFLSMGFLNRFLTFYPTDMPKRTARKSPKEVTIDHVVAEAWNKLINDTYFIM
;
A
#
# COMPACT_ATOMS: atom_id res chain seq x y z
N LEU A 1 -17.74 4.76 21.40
CA LEU A 1 -17.30 3.55 20.72
C LEU A 1 -15.82 3.70 20.40
N PRO A 2 -14.99 2.68 20.60
CA PRO A 2 -13.60 2.75 20.18
C PRO A 2 -13.54 2.97 18.65
N LYS A 3 -12.71 3.91 18.19
CA LYS A 3 -12.47 4.12 16.76
C LYS A 3 -11.86 2.83 16.19
N THR A 4 -12.50 2.26 15.19
CA THR A 4 -11.92 1.14 14.46
C THR A 4 -10.70 1.68 13.70
N SER A 5 -9.51 1.16 13.97
CA SER A 5 -8.33 1.56 13.21
C SER A 5 -8.39 0.89 11.84
N GLN A 6 -8.41 1.70 10.80
CA GLN A 6 -8.36 1.24 9.42
C GLN A 6 -6.91 1.16 8.99
N ILE A 7 -6.33 -0.03 9.03
CA ILE A 7 -4.93 -0.26 8.64
C ILE A 7 -4.79 -0.47 7.13
N LEU A 8 -5.81 -1.07 6.50
CA LEU A 8 -5.82 -1.39 5.08
C LEU A 8 -6.61 -0.33 4.30
N ILE A 9 -6.01 0.18 3.23
CA ILE A 9 -6.63 1.10 2.28
C ILE A 9 -6.50 0.52 0.87
N GLU A 10 -7.59 0.49 0.13
CA GLU A 10 -7.60 0.08 -1.28
C GLU A 10 -7.70 1.30 -2.20
N ASP A 11 -8.69 2.16 -1.94
CA ASP A 11 -8.92 3.40 -2.65
C ASP A 11 -9.22 4.53 -1.67
N SER A 12 -8.63 5.69 -1.89
CA SER A 12 -8.83 6.83 -1.01
C SER A 12 -8.42 8.14 -1.67
N THR A 13 -9.16 9.20 -1.36
CA THR A 13 -8.69 10.55 -1.66
C THR A 13 -7.48 10.91 -0.79
N LEU A 14 -6.76 11.94 -1.20
CA LEU A 14 -5.63 12.46 -0.42
C LEU A 14 -6.04 12.83 1.02
N GLU A 15 -7.21 13.44 1.17
CA GLU A 15 -7.77 13.84 2.45
C GLU A 15 -8.08 12.64 3.35
N ALA A 16 -8.76 11.64 2.79
CA ALA A 16 -9.11 10.41 3.52
C ALA A 16 -7.85 9.64 3.95
N ARG A 17 -6.82 9.57 3.07
CA ARG A 17 -5.54 8.96 3.40
C ARG A 17 -4.82 9.70 4.52
N ASN A 18 -4.77 11.03 4.46
CA ASN A 18 -4.14 11.83 5.50
C ASN A 18 -4.87 11.69 6.85
N GLN A 19 -6.19 11.61 6.84
CA GLN A 19 -6.98 11.34 8.05
C GLN A 19 -6.67 9.95 8.60
N ALA A 20 -6.61 8.94 7.74
CA ALA A 20 -6.28 7.60 8.17
C ALA A 20 -4.84 7.49 8.72
N LEU A 21 -3.87 8.23 8.16
CA LEU A 21 -2.51 8.31 8.70
C LEU A 21 -2.45 9.00 10.06
N GLU A 22 -3.27 10.05 10.28
CA GLU A 22 -3.37 10.72 11.58
C GLU A 22 -3.97 9.79 12.64
N ASP A 23 -4.99 9.04 12.27
CA ASP A 23 -5.69 8.11 13.17
C ASP A 23 -4.89 6.81 13.45
N ASN A 24 -3.89 6.48 12.62
CA ASN A 24 -3.09 5.26 12.72
C ASN A 24 -1.59 5.55 12.81
N PRO A 25 -1.06 5.77 14.00
CA PRO A 25 0.36 6.09 14.20
C PRO A 25 1.31 4.95 13.81
N HIS A 26 0.81 3.72 13.66
CA HIS A 26 1.59 2.56 13.21
C HIS A 26 1.64 2.41 11.68
N GLY A 27 0.94 3.28 10.97
CA GLY A 27 0.96 3.34 9.52
C GLY A 27 -0.19 2.63 8.83
N LEU A 28 -0.13 2.66 7.50
CA LEU A 28 -1.17 2.13 6.62
C LEU A 28 -0.55 1.22 5.56
N LEU A 29 -1.29 0.20 5.16
CA LEU A 29 -1.03 -0.61 3.98
C LEU A 29 -2.03 -0.25 2.88
N ASN A 30 -1.53 0.22 1.74
CA ASN A 30 -2.32 0.31 0.53
C ASN A 30 -2.19 -1.01 -0.24
N SER A 31 -3.31 -1.69 -0.45
CA SER A 31 -3.37 -2.94 -1.22
C SER A 31 -4.35 -2.75 -2.36
N ARG A 32 -3.83 -2.63 -3.56
CA ARG A 32 -4.62 -2.43 -4.77
C ARG A 32 -4.28 -3.49 -5.81
N ASP A 33 -5.27 -4.14 -6.35
CA ASP A 33 -5.07 -5.25 -7.29
C ASP A 33 -4.32 -4.82 -8.55
N GLU A 34 -4.54 -3.58 -9.02
CA GLU A 34 -3.99 -3.11 -10.28
C GLU A 34 -3.30 -1.73 -10.11
N LEU A 35 -1.98 -1.71 -10.28
CA LEU A 35 -1.18 -0.49 -10.18
C LEU A 35 -1.53 0.57 -11.24
N THR A 36 -1.92 0.12 -12.42
CA THR A 36 -2.26 1.04 -13.54
C THR A 36 -3.47 1.90 -13.24
N ALA A 37 -4.43 1.40 -12.48
CA ALA A 37 -5.57 2.19 -12.01
C ALA A 37 -5.10 3.36 -11.14
N THR A 38 -4.22 3.08 -10.18
CA THR A 38 -3.66 4.12 -9.30
C THR A 38 -2.82 5.15 -10.06
N ILE A 39 -1.99 4.69 -11.01
CA ILE A 39 -1.20 5.58 -11.88
C ILE A 39 -2.13 6.50 -12.68
N GLY A 40 -3.24 5.94 -13.19
CA GLY A 40 -4.27 6.70 -13.91
C GLY A 40 -4.94 7.75 -13.04
N ASP A 41 -5.24 7.42 -11.81
CA ASP A 41 -5.88 8.34 -10.84
C ASP A 41 -4.94 9.50 -10.47
N ILE A 42 -3.66 9.23 -10.22
CA ILE A 42 -2.63 10.27 -9.98
C ILE A 42 -2.54 11.25 -11.17
N GLY A 43 -2.80 10.77 -12.38
CA GLY A 43 -2.81 11.63 -13.60
C GLY A 43 -4.10 12.42 -13.80
N ARG A 44 -5.23 11.85 -13.38
CA ARG A 44 -6.57 12.33 -13.71
C ARG A 44 -7.09 13.41 -12.76
N TYR A 45 -6.83 13.27 -11.48
CA TYR A 45 -7.25 14.25 -10.46
C TYR A 45 -6.23 15.37 -10.23
N GLY A 46 -5.21 15.44 -11.05
CA GLY A 46 -4.49 16.61 -11.53
C GLY A 46 -3.83 17.53 -10.52
N SER A 47 -3.82 17.28 -9.23
CA SER A 47 -2.96 18.08 -8.38
C SER A 47 -1.54 17.52 -8.43
N SER A 48 -0.60 18.33 -8.94
CA SER A 48 0.84 18.07 -8.83
C SER A 48 1.29 17.75 -7.39
N GLY A 49 0.44 18.06 -6.42
CA GLY A 49 0.64 17.79 -5.01
C GLY A 49 0.42 16.33 -4.59
N GLU A 50 -0.40 15.55 -5.27
CA GLU A 50 -0.66 14.17 -4.84
C GLU A 50 0.55 13.26 -5.04
N LEU A 51 1.19 13.34 -6.21
CA LEU A 51 2.39 12.57 -6.46
C LEU A 51 3.52 12.98 -5.51
N SER A 52 3.70 14.27 -5.26
CA SER A 52 4.68 14.78 -4.30
C SER A 52 4.39 14.29 -2.87
N ALA A 53 3.13 14.27 -2.47
CA ALA A 53 2.73 13.73 -1.17
C ALA A 53 3.05 12.23 -1.05
N LEU A 54 2.77 11.43 -2.08
CA LEU A 54 3.11 10.00 -2.11
C LEU A 54 4.63 9.77 -2.04
N LEU A 55 5.42 10.60 -2.71
CA LEU A 55 6.87 10.53 -2.65
C LEU A 55 7.41 10.82 -1.25
N SER A 56 6.83 11.80 -0.56
CA SER A 56 7.21 12.16 0.81
C SER A 56 6.87 11.09 1.84
N LEU A 57 5.78 10.34 1.63
CA LEU A 57 5.36 9.26 2.54
C LEU A 57 6.39 8.13 2.66
N ARG A 58 7.18 7.88 1.60
CA ARG A 58 8.24 6.88 1.65
C ARG A 58 9.31 7.18 2.68
N ASP A 59 9.61 8.44 2.87
CA ASP A 59 10.69 8.88 3.75
C ASP A 59 10.25 8.97 5.21
N CYS A 60 8.99 8.61 5.49
CA CYS A 60 8.36 8.66 6.82
C CYS A 60 8.54 10.02 7.52
N THR A 61 8.74 11.08 6.75
CA THR A 61 8.97 12.41 7.28
C THR A 61 7.68 13.04 7.78
N PRO A 62 7.62 13.52 9.02
CA PRO A 62 6.46 14.23 9.53
C PRO A 62 6.06 15.40 8.63
N PHE A 63 4.78 15.60 8.42
CA PHE A 63 4.27 16.72 7.64
C PHE A 63 2.95 17.26 8.20
N THR A 64 2.66 18.48 7.80
CA THR A 64 1.39 19.14 8.16
C THR A 64 0.56 19.40 6.92
N THR A 65 -0.74 19.26 7.06
CA THR A 65 -1.71 19.68 6.04
C THR A 65 -2.65 20.70 6.64
N ASN A 66 -2.95 21.75 5.87
CA ASN A 66 -3.93 22.74 6.24
C ASN A 66 -4.85 22.98 5.04
N ARG A 67 -6.05 22.43 5.12
CA ARG A 67 -7.03 22.54 4.04
C ARG A 67 -8.30 23.23 4.52
N LYS A 68 -8.89 24.02 3.63
CA LYS A 68 -10.13 24.74 3.92
C LYS A 68 -11.23 23.73 4.28
N GLY A 69 -11.77 23.84 5.48
CA GLY A 69 -12.81 22.96 6.02
C GLY A 69 -12.30 21.79 6.88
N GLU A 70 -10.99 21.44 6.82
CA GLU A 70 -10.42 20.34 7.62
C GLU A 70 -9.52 20.83 8.76
N GLY A 71 -9.06 22.07 8.68
CA GLY A 71 -8.13 22.62 9.65
C GLY A 71 -6.69 22.10 9.50
N LEU A 72 -5.89 22.36 10.51
CA LEU A 72 -4.51 21.94 10.60
C LEU A 72 -4.43 20.49 11.10
N LYS A 73 -3.83 19.61 10.32
CA LYS A 73 -3.49 18.23 10.70
C LYS A 73 -1.99 18.05 10.75
N VAL A 74 -1.51 17.35 11.75
CA VAL A 74 -0.09 17.04 11.94
C VAL A 74 0.10 15.53 11.92
N ILE A 75 0.71 15.01 10.87
CA ILE A 75 1.01 13.59 10.71
C ILE A 75 2.45 13.37 11.14
N LYS A 76 2.62 12.75 12.32
CA LYS A 76 3.92 12.63 12.97
C LYS A 76 4.76 11.46 12.46
N ALA A 77 4.11 10.36 12.10
CA ALA A 77 4.78 9.13 11.67
C ALA A 77 4.03 8.53 10.46
N PRO A 78 4.21 9.10 9.26
CA PRO A 78 3.47 8.72 8.07
C PRO A 78 4.02 7.43 7.44
N PHE A 79 3.95 6.31 8.13
CA PHE A 79 4.31 5.02 7.56
C PHE A 79 3.25 4.60 6.54
N TYR A 80 3.68 4.41 5.30
CA TYR A 80 2.80 4.05 4.21
C TYR A 80 3.44 2.99 3.33
N SER A 81 2.97 1.78 3.47
CA SER A 81 3.39 0.64 2.66
C SER A 81 2.41 0.43 1.51
N TRP A 82 2.92 -0.04 0.38
CA TRP A 82 2.11 -0.26 -0.80
C TRP A 82 2.43 -1.59 -1.45
N VAL A 83 1.39 -2.39 -1.72
CA VAL A 83 1.45 -3.61 -2.49
C VAL A 83 0.43 -3.55 -3.62
N SER A 84 0.82 -3.91 -4.83
CA SER A 84 -0.08 -3.90 -5.98
C SER A 84 0.38 -4.90 -7.04
N GLY A 85 -0.57 -5.43 -7.79
CA GLY A 85 -0.31 -6.18 -9.00
C GLY A 85 -0.15 -5.25 -10.20
N ILE A 86 0.50 -5.75 -11.24
CA ILE A 86 0.53 -5.12 -12.57
C ILE A 86 0.57 -6.20 -13.65
N GLN A 87 -0.21 -6.02 -14.68
CA GLN A 87 -0.16 -6.92 -15.82
C GLN A 87 1.17 -6.76 -16.56
N PRO A 88 1.82 -7.86 -17.00
CA PRO A 88 3.13 -7.80 -17.67
C PRO A 88 3.16 -6.85 -18.87
N GLY A 89 2.09 -6.82 -19.66
CA GLY A 89 1.98 -5.92 -20.82
C GLY A 89 1.89 -4.44 -20.46
N MET A 90 1.48 -4.13 -19.22
CA MET A 90 1.34 -2.75 -18.72
C MET A 90 2.59 -2.28 -17.97
N LEU A 91 3.51 -3.18 -17.67
CA LEU A 91 4.72 -2.84 -16.92
C LEU A 91 5.58 -1.81 -17.67
N LYS A 92 5.90 -2.10 -18.94
CA LYS A 92 6.72 -1.20 -19.75
C LYS A 92 6.08 0.18 -19.95
N PRO A 93 4.81 0.32 -20.38
CA PRO A 93 4.14 1.62 -20.47
C PRO A 93 4.13 2.41 -19.15
N ALA A 94 3.98 1.74 -18.02
CA ALA A 94 4.03 2.39 -16.71
C ALA A 94 5.42 2.94 -16.39
N PHE A 95 6.47 2.14 -16.65
CA PHE A 95 7.86 2.51 -16.37
C PHE A 95 8.43 3.52 -17.35
N ASP A 96 7.99 3.54 -18.61
CA ASP A 96 8.42 4.49 -19.61
C ASP A 96 7.72 5.87 -19.48
N ASN A 97 6.82 6.06 -18.52
CA ASN A 97 6.15 7.34 -18.29
C ASN A 97 7.16 8.41 -17.82
N PRO A 98 7.44 9.47 -18.63
CA PRO A 98 8.48 10.45 -18.32
C PRO A 98 8.26 11.18 -16.98
N LYS A 99 7.00 11.41 -16.60
CA LYS A 99 6.64 12.06 -15.34
C LYS A 99 7.04 11.20 -14.13
N PHE A 100 6.75 9.91 -14.19
CA PHE A 100 7.07 9.01 -13.08
C PHE A 100 8.55 8.68 -13.01
N LEU A 101 9.22 8.60 -14.17
CA LEU A 101 10.67 8.43 -14.24
C LEU A 101 11.41 9.64 -13.66
N SER A 102 11.07 10.84 -14.12
CA SER A 102 11.76 12.08 -13.69
C SER A 102 11.60 12.35 -12.19
N MET A 103 10.48 11.98 -11.60
CA MET A 103 10.21 12.13 -10.17
C MET A 103 10.69 10.94 -9.34
N GLY A 104 11.20 9.89 -9.95
CA GLY A 104 11.69 8.70 -9.26
C GLY A 104 10.58 7.89 -8.54
N PHE A 105 9.31 8.04 -8.96
CA PHE A 105 8.18 7.37 -8.32
C PHE A 105 8.32 5.85 -8.41
N LEU A 106 8.54 5.34 -9.60
CA LEU A 106 8.63 3.89 -9.83
C LEU A 106 9.91 3.28 -9.25
N ASN A 107 10.98 4.06 -9.11
CA ASN A 107 12.22 3.60 -8.47
C ASN A 107 12.06 3.28 -6.97
N ARG A 108 10.93 3.63 -6.39
CA ARG A 108 10.59 3.34 -5.01
C ARG A 108 9.87 2.00 -4.82
N PHE A 109 9.51 1.33 -5.92
CA PHE A 109 8.88 0.02 -5.89
C PHE A 109 9.89 -1.08 -6.11
N LEU A 110 9.78 -2.15 -5.33
CA LEU A 110 10.41 -3.41 -5.64
C LEU A 110 9.48 -4.19 -6.57
N THR A 111 9.93 -4.41 -7.80
CA THR A 111 9.16 -5.21 -8.77
C THR A 111 9.63 -6.65 -8.74
N PHE A 112 8.67 -7.56 -8.61
CA PHE A 112 8.90 -8.99 -8.71
C PHE A 112 8.14 -9.56 -9.90
N TYR A 113 8.85 -10.19 -10.81
CA TYR A 113 8.27 -10.87 -11.96
C TYR A 113 8.76 -12.32 -12.00
N PRO A 114 7.89 -13.29 -11.67
CA PRO A 114 8.28 -14.70 -11.75
C PRO A 114 8.44 -15.12 -13.21
N THR A 115 9.64 -15.48 -13.63
CA THR A 115 9.93 -15.94 -14.99
C THR A 115 9.46 -17.37 -15.23
N ASP A 116 9.45 -18.19 -14.18
CA ASP A 116 9.03 -19.59 -14.22
C ASP A 116 7.71 -19.77 -13.45
N MET A 117 6.61 -19.51 -14.11
CA MET A 117 5.31 -19.83 -13.56
C MET A 117 5.02 -21.30 -13.78
N PRO A 118 4.94 -22.11 -12.72
CA PRO A 118 4.51 -23.50 -12.89
C PRO A 118 3.11 -23.51 -13.53
N LYS A 119 2.93 -24.35 -14.56
CA LYS A 119 1.62 -24.51 -15.17
C LYS A 119 0.61 -24.82 -14.06
N ARG A 120 -0.41 -23.98 -13.93
CA ARG A 120 -1.51 -24.23 -13.01
C ARG A 120 -2.19 -25.53 -13.45
N THR A 121 -1.87 -26.62 -12.79
CA THR A 121 -2.69 -27.82 -12.86
C THR A 121 -3.95 -27.51 -12.07
N ALA A 122 -5.11 -27.61 -12.71
CA ALA A 122 -6.39 -27.48 -12.03
C ALA A 122 -6.39 -28.45 -10.84
N ARG A 123 -6.47 -27.94 -9.62
CA ARG A 123 -6.61 -28.80 -8.45
C ARG A 123 -7.95 -29.51 -8.58
N LYS A 124 -7.91 -30.83 -8.71
CA LYS A 124 -9.08 -31.71 -8.77
C LYS A 124 -9.82 -31.72 -7.46
N SER A 125 -10.07 -30.83 -6.74
CA SER A 125 -10.69 -30.69 -5.42
C SER A 125 -9.75 -30.10 -4.39
N PRO A 126 -10.17 -29.17 -3.58
CA PRO A 126 -9.40 -28.81 -2.40
C PRO A 126 -9.41 -30.04 -1.47
N LYS A 127 -8.31 -30.78 -1.40
CA LYS A 127 -8.09 -31.62 -0.24
C LYS A 127 -8.10 -30.67 0.95
N GLU A 128 -8.86 -31.04 1.98
CA GLU A 128 -8.78 -30.37 3.26
C GLU A 128 -7.30 -30.25 3.66
N VAL A 129 -6.79 -29.04 3.67
CA VAL A 129 -5.43 -28.78 4.13
C VAL A 129 -5.52 -28.70 5.64
N THR A 130 -5.26 -29.81 6.30
CA THR A 130 -5.07 -29.80 7.74
C THR A 130 -3.73 -29.09 8.00
N ILE A 131 -3.79 -27.88 8.53
CA ILE A 131 -2.57 -27.22 9.00
C ILE A 131 -2.07 -27.97 10.21
N ASP A 132 -0.80 -28.38 10.18
CA ASP A 132 -0.15 -29.00 11.33
C ASP A 132 -0.31 -28.08 12.55
N HIS A 133 -0.77 -28.64 13.67
CA HIS A 133 -1.02 -27.91 14.91
C HIS A 133 0.22 -27.13 15.37
N VAL A 134 1.40 -27.69 15.22
CA VAL A 134 2.68 -27.04 15.56
C VAL A 134 2.90 -25.79 14.72
N VAL A 135 2.57 -25.84 13.43
CA VAL A 135 2.69 -24.68 12.52
C VAL A 135 1.66 -23.61 12.90
N ALA A 136 0.43 -24.00 13.20
CA ALA A 136 -0.61 -23.07 13.61
C ALA A 136 -0.25 -22.36 14.93
N GLU A 137 0.28 -23.07 15.90
CA GLU A 137 0.75 -22.49 17.17
C GLU A 137 1.94 -21.53 16.96
N ALA A 138 2.91 -21.91 16.13
CA ALA A 138 4.06 -21.06 15.81
C ALA A 138 3.62 -19.75 15.14
N TRP A 139 2.66 -19.79 14.22
CA TRP A 139 2.08 -18.62 13.59
C TRP A 139 1.33 -17.74 14.59
N ASN A 140 0.49 -18.32 15.44
CA ASN A 140 -0.25 -17.57 16.44
C ASN A 140 0.70 -16.89 17.44
N LYS A 141 1.76 -17.57 17.83
CA LYS A 141 2.79 -17.00 18.70
C LYS A 141 3.49 -15.84 18.01
N LEU A 142 3.93 -16.01 16.77
CA LEU A 142 4.60 -14.95 16.00
C LEU A 142 3.72 -13.71 15.85
N ILE A 143 2.44 -13.89 15.52
CA ILE A 143 1.48 -12.79 15.40
C ILE A 143 1.33 -12.07 16.74
N ASN A 144 1.11 -12.81 17.83
CA ASN A 144 0.93 -12.22 19.16
C ASN A 144 2.20 -11.49 19.63
N ASP A 145 3.37 -12.10 19.47
CA ASP A 145 4.64 -11.49 19.86
C ASP A 145 4.90 -10.21 19.05
N THR A 146 4.49 -10.16 17.79
CA THR A 146 4.65 -8.97 16.93
C THR A 146 3.66 -7.85 17.31
N TYR A 147 2.45 -8.18 17.70
CA TYR A 147 1.43 -7.21 18.12
C TYR A 147 1.73 -6.58 19.49
N PHE A 148 2.44 -7.25 20.35
CA PHE A 148 2.77 -6.75 21.70
C PHE A 148 4.09 -5.94 21.76
N ILE A 149 4.87 -5.90 20.69
CA ILE A 149 6.12 -5.09 20.61
C ILE A 149 5.83 -3.65 20.12
N MET A 150 4.60 -3.36 19.70
CA MET A 150 4.15 -2.02 19.30
C MET A 150 3.39 -1.34 20.45
#